data_0ccb289567b864a848022d5113d62f49
#
_entry.id   0ccb289567b864a848022d5113d62f49
#
_cell.length_a   1.000
_cell.length_b   1.000
_cell.length_c   1.000
_cell.angle_alpha   90.00
_cell.angle_beta   90.00
_cell.angle_gamma   90.00
#
_symmetry.space_group_name_H-M   'P 1'
#
loop_
_entity.id
_entity.type
_entity.pdbx_description
1 polymer ?
#
loop_
_entity_poly.entity_id
_entity_poly.type
_entity_poly.pdbx_seq_one_letter_code
_entity_poly.pdbx_strand_id
1 'polypeptide(L)'
;MNKTVGSTLLVAGTMIGAGMLAMPLTSAGIGLTATVFLLIGLWAVLTFTALLFVELYQTANSDVGIGTLAAQYFGQAGRIISTAVLIVFLYALIAAYVSGGGSLLMDLLPAMGDKDTMNKIAVLVFTIFFGSFIVIGTHSVDKINRVLFFVMIAAFILVLALMLPNIKFDNLMAMPIDNALIISASPVFFTAFGFHGSIPSLNKYLDGNVKSLRIAILVGSGITLFAYFLWQLSTHGLLSQNEFLQILREDATLNGLVKATLEITQSPIIANAVKIFSTLALVTSFLGVALGLLECIEDLLKQSFDIHAGRISLGLMTFIPPVLFSLFYPEGFILALGYAGQMFAFYAVVLPVALVWKARAIHPNLPYRVWGGKALLVLVLVLGVIITSIPFAIRAGYLPFVVG
;
A
#
# COMPACT_ATOMS: atom_id res chain seq x y z
N MET A 1 -3.74 -6.39 26.74
CA MET A 1 -3.99 -5.23 25.89
C MET A 1 -5.46 -5.26 25.46
N ASN A 2 -6.17 -4.14 25.50
CA ASN A 2 -7.57 -4.06 25.07
C ASN A 2 -7.64 -4.42 23.56
N LYS A 3 -8.57 -5.33 23.16
CA LYS A 3 -8.74 -5.78 21.77
C LYS A 3 -8.90 -4.60 20.79
N THR A 4 -9.61 -3.53 21.21
CA THR A 4 -9.80 -2.32 20.37
C THR A 4 -8.49 -1.59 20.12
N VAL A 5 -7.64 -1.43 21.16
CA VAL A 5 -6.31 -0.81 21.00
C VAL A 5 -5.41 -1.65 20.09
N GLY A 6 -5.41 -2.98 20.27
CA GLY A 6 -4.66 -3.89 19.39
C GLY A 6 -5.11 -3.78 17.94
N SER A 7 -6.42 -3.74 17.68
CA SER A 7 -6.98 -3.55 16.34
C SER A 7 -6.64 -2.19 15.74
N THR A 8 -6.64 -1.11 16.54
CA THR A 8 -6.23 0.22 16.10
C THR A 8 -4.78 0.24 15.63
N LEU A 9 -3.88 -0.37 16.40
CA LEU A 9 -2.47 -0.49 16.03
C LEU A 9 -2.26 -1.37 14.80
N LEU A 10 -3.08 -2.42 14.63
CA LEU A 10 -3.04 -3.26 13.42
C LEU A 10 -3.46 -2.47 12.18
N VAL A 11 -4.52 -1.67 12.24
CA VAL A 11 -4.94 -0.78 11.14
C VAL A 11 -3.80 0.18 10.77
N ALA A 12 -3.25 0.89 11.75
CA ALA A 12 -2.14 1.82 11.50
C ALA A 12 -0.90 1.09 10.94
N GLY A 13 -0.54 -0.03 11.55
CA GLY A 13 0.64 -0.81 11.17
C GLY A 13 0.54 -1.46 9.79
N THR A 14 -0.66 -1.80 9.33
CA THR A 14 -0.88 -2.33 7.97
C THR A 14 -0.59 -1.27 6.90
N MET A 15 -0.84 0.00 7.20
CA MET A 15 -0.63 1.10 6.26
C MET A 15 0.79 1.68 6.34
N ILE A 16 1.35 1.85 7.55
CA ILE A 16 2.71 2.38 7.74
C ILE A 16 3.71 1.33 7.26
N GLY A 17 4.20 1.50 6.04
CA GLY A 17 5.11 0.55 5.39
C GLY A 17 5.55 1.05 4.01
N ALA A 18 5.81 0.12 3.09
CA ALA A 18 6.36 0.42 1.76
C ALA A 18 5.52 1.40 0.92
N GLY A 19 4.19 1.42 1.08
CA GLY A 19 3.31 2.34 0.36
C GLY A 19 3.63 3.81 0.62
N MET A 20 4.01 4.17 1.85
CA MET A 20 4.36 5.55 2.18
C MET A 20 5.70 6.00 1.56
N LEU A 21 6.59 5.06 1.22
CA LEU A 21 7.91 5.38 0.65
C LEU A 21 7.81 5.95 -0.77
N ALA A 22 6.80 5.52 -1.53
CA ALA A 22 6.55 6.01 -2.87
C ALA A 22 5.96 7.42 -2.90
N MET A 23 5.37 7.89 -1.81
CA MET A 23 4.70 9.19 -1.76
C MET A 23 5.63 10.36 -2.07
N PRO A 24 6.83 10.53 -1.46
CA PRO A 24 7.74 11.62 -1.82
C PRO A 24 8.14 11.59 -3.30
N LEU A 25 8.40 10.39 -3.84
CA LEU A 25 8.77 10.21 -5.24
C LEU A 25 7.65 10.70 -6.17
N THR A 26 6.41 10.37 -5.85
CA THR A 26 5.24 10.71 -6.67
C THR A 26 4.72 12.12 -6.42
N SER A 27 5.04 12.73 -5.29
CA SER A 27 4.63 14.10 -4.94
C SER A 27 5.71 15.16 -5.17
N ALA A 28 6.91 14.79 -5.60
CA ALA A 28 8.00 15.73 -5.85
C ALA A 28 7.56 16.90 -6.76
N GLY A 29 6.80 16.60 -7.82
CA GLY A 29 6.32 17.61 -8.78
C GLY A 29 5.06 18.36 -8.36
N ILE A 30 4.38 17.99 -7.28
CA ILE A 30 3.10 18.63 -6.89
C ILE A 30 3.20 19.52 -5.64
N GLY A 31 4.30 19.47 -4.93
CA GLY A 31 4.53 20.27 -3.73
C GLY A 31 3.72 19.81 -2.51
N LEU A 32 4.04 20.36 -1.32
CA LEU A 32 3.45 19.92 -0.05
C LEU A 32 1.95 20.22 0.04
N THR A 33 1.53 21.43 -0.33
CA THR A 33 0.14 21.87 -0.15
C THR A 33 -0.83 20.97 -0.91
N ALA A 34 -0.57 20.70 -2.20
CA ALA A 34 -1.41 19.80 -3.00
C ALA A 34 -1.33 18.35 -2.48
N THR A 35 -0.16 17.90 -2.04
CA THR A 35 0.04 16.60 -1.42
C THR A 35 -0.83 16.41 -0.17
N VAL A 36 -0.93 17.42 0.70
CA VAL A 36 -1.75 17.35 1.92
C VAL A 36 -3.25 17.27 1.58
N PHE A 37 -3.72 18.05 0.60
CA PHE A 37 -5.11 17.94 0.15
C PHE A 37 -5.42 16.56 -0.45
N LEU A 38 -4.48 16.00 -1.24
CA LEU A 38 -4.61 14.67 -1.79
C LEU A 38 -4.66 13.61 -0.67
N LEU A 39 -3.78 13.69 0.32
CA LEU A 39 -3.77 12.79 1.48
C LEU A 39 -5.09 12.81 2.24
N ILE A 40 -5.58 13.99 2.60
CA ILE A 40 -6.83 14.15 3.36
C ILE A 40 -8.02 13.64 2.55
N GLY A 41 -8.09 13.99 1.26
CA GLY A 41 -9.17 13.56 0.37
C GLY A 41 -9.23 12.04 0.23
N LEU A 42 -8.10 11.40 -0.04
CA LEU A 42 -8.04 9.94 -0.21
C LEU A 42 -8.25 9.20 1.12
N TRP A 43 -7.70 9.72 2.23
CA TRP A 43 -7.99 9.19 3.56
C TRP A 43 -9.48 9.22 3.88
N ALA A 44 -10.17 10.34 3.59
CA ALA A 44 -11.59 10.45 3.84
C ALA A 44 -12.41 9.43 3.03
N VAL A 45 -12.09 9.27 1.73
CA VAL A 45 -12.75 8.29 0.86
C VAL A 45 -12.52 6.86 1.37
N LEU A 46 -11.26 6.49 1.65
CA LEU A 46 -10.93 5.13 2.09
C LEU A 46 -11.43 4.82 3.49
N THR A 47 -11.40 5.77 4.40
CA THR A 47 -12.01 5.61 5.74
C THR A 47 -13.53 5.43 5.63
N PHE A 48 -14.20 6.20 4.77
CA PHE A 48 -15.61 6.05 4.49
C PHE A 48 -15.92 4.65 3.95
N THR A 49 -15.18 4.17 2.96
CA THR A 49 -15.44 2.85 2.36
C THR A 49 -15.10 1.70 3.31
N ALA A 50 -14.09 1.85 4.18
CA ALA A 50 -13.83 0.90 5.25
C ALA A 50 -15.00 0.80 6.24
N LEU A 51 -15.66 1.93 6.54
CA LEU A 51 -16.87 1.94 7.36
C LEU A 51 -18.07 1.28 6.68
N LEU A 52 -18.13 1.26 5.32
CA LEU A 52 -19.14 0.47 4.60
C LEU A 52 -18.98 -1.04 4.87
N PHE A 53 -17.75 -1.54 5.00
CA PHE A 53 -17.53 -2.93 5.42
C PHE A 53 -18.05 -3.19 6.84
N VAL A 54 -17.93 -2.22 7.76
CA VAL A 54 -18.53 -2.36 9.10
C VAL A 54 -20.06 -2.49 9.03
N GLU A 55 -20.70 -1.73 8.13
CA GLU A 55 -22.13 -1.85 7.88
C GLU A 55 -22.48 -3.24 7.32
N LEU A 56 -21.71 -3.73 6.35
CA LEU A 56 -21.91 -5.04 5.71
C LEU A 56 -21.72 -6.21 6.68
N TYR A 57 -20.72 -6.16 7.56
CA TYR A 57 -20.45 -7.25 8.51
C TYR A 57 -21.53 -7.47 9.55
N GLN A 58 -22.50 -6.56 9.69
CA GLN A 58 -23.69 -6.79 10.49
C GLN A 58 -24.66 -7.81 9.86
N THR A 59 -24.50 -8.13 8.57
CA THR A 59 -25.35 -9.07 7.82
C THR A 59 -24.71 -10.45 7.64
N ALA A 60 -23.55 -10.68 8.23
CA ALA A 60 -22.80 -11.92 8.08
C ALA A 60 -22.12 -12.32 9.41
N ASN A 61 -21.68 -13.57 9.50
CA ASN A 61 -20.89 -14.02 10.63
C ASN A 61 -19.54 -13.30 10.70
N SER A 62 -18.98 -13.17 11.91
CA SER A 62 -17.74 -12.41 12.13
C SER A 62 -16.49 -12.99 11.48
N ASP A 63 -16.50 -14.25 11.05
CA ASP A 63 -15.40 -14.98 10.46
C ASP A 63 -15.41 -15.03 8.92
N VAL A 64 -16.42 -14.39 8.31
CA VAL A 64 -16.61 -14.41 6.84
C VAL A 64 -15.62 -13.47 6.15
N GLY A 65 -14.92 -13.98 5.12
CA GLY A 65 -14.05 -13.19 4.25
C GLY A 65 -14.81 -12.37 3.22
N ILE A 66 -14.16 -11.37 2.61
CA ILE A 66 -14.79 -10.45 1.64
C ILE A 66 -15.33 -11.19 0.42
N GLY A 67 -14.64 -12.24 -0.07
CA GLY A 67 -15.12 -13.05 -1.20
C GLY A 67 -16.44 -13.75 -0.89
N THR A 68 -16.61 -14.29 0.32
CA THR A 68 -17.86 -14.92 0.76
C THR A 68 -18.97 -13.87 0.99
N LEU A 69 -18.59 -12.70 1.54
CA LEU A 69 -19.52 -11.57 1.68
C LEU A 69 -20.00 -11.08 0.30
N ALA A 70 -19.11 -11.02 -0.70
CA ALA A 70 -19.47 -10.69 -2.08
C ALA A 70 -20.39 -11.76 -2.70
N ALA A 71 -20.16 -13.04 -2.39
CA ALA A 71 -21.03 -14.14 -2.85
C ALA A 71 -22.43 -14.04 -2.28
N GLN A 72 -22.60 -13.57 -1.05
CA GLN A 72 -23.92 -13.40 -0.42
C GLN A 72 -24.84 -12.45 -1.22
N TYR A 73 -24.26 -11.43 -1.86
CA TYR A 73 -25.02 -10.42 -2.61
C TYR A 73 -24.99 -10.62 -4.12
N PHE A 74 -23.90 -11.13 -4.68
CA PHE A 74 -23.70 -11.24 -6.13
C PHE A 74 -23.46 -12.67 -6.59
N GLY A 75 -23.68 -13.67 -5.71
CA GLY A 75 -23.46 -15.08 -6.04
C GLY A 75 -22.01 -15.40 -6.39
N GLN A 76 -21.82 -16.49 -7.12
CA GLN A 76 -20.48 -16.99 -7.50
C GLN A 76 -19.66 -15.95 -8.29
N ALA A 77 -20.31 -15.15 -9.13
CA ALA A 77 -19.61 -14.11 -9.89
C ALA A 77 -18.97 -13.06 -8.97
N GLY A 78 -19.69 -12.61 -7.91
CA GLY A 78 -19.16 -11.69 -6.92
C GLY A 78 -17.93 -12.26 -6.20
N ARG A 79 -17.97 -13.55 -5.85
CA ARG A 79 -16.82 -14.24 -5.24
C ARG A 79 -15.61 -14.27 -6.16
N ILE A 80 -15.80 -14.72 -7.39
CA ILE A 80 -14.70 -14.86 -8.38
C ILE A 80 -14.06 -13.50 -8.64
N ILE A 81 -14.86 -12.46 -8.93
CA ILE A 81 -14.36 -11.13 -9.26
C ILE A 81 -13.59 -10.54 -8.07
N SER A 82 -14.15 -10.57 -6.86
CA SER A 82 -13.49 -10.00 -5.67
C SER A 82 -12.17 -10.71 -5.34
N THR A 83 -12.13 -12.03 -5.47
CA THR A 83 -10.93 -12.84 -5.22
C THR A 83 -9.87 -12.59 -6.30
N ALA A 84 -10.25 -12.56 -7.58
CA ALA A 84 -9.34 -12.29 -8.69
C ALA A 84 -8.71 -10.89 -8.57
N VAL A 85 -9.50 -9.86 -8.28
CA VAL A 85 -8.99 -8.50 -8.06
C VAL A 85 -8.04 -8.44 -6.87
N LEU A 86 -8.37 -9.13 -5.76
CA LEU A 86 -7.48 -9.21 -4.61
C LEU A 86 -6.13 -9.85 -4.95
N ILE A 87 -6.14 -10.97 -5.68
CA ILE A 87 -4.91 -11.67 -6.10
C ILE A 87 -4.04 -10.76 -6.99
N VAL A 88 -4.64 -10.10 -8.00
CA VAL A 88 -3.91 -9.18 -8.87
C VAL A 88 -3.35 -7.98 -8.08
N PHE A 89 -4.12 -7.44 -7.15
CA PHE A 89 -3.65 -6.40 -6.22
C PHE A 89 -2.43 -6.84 -5.42
N LEU A 90 -2.48 -8.03 -4.81
CA LEU A 90 -1.36 -8.54 -4.01
C LEU A 90 -0.13 -8.83 -4.86
N TYR A 91 -0.29 -9.36 -6.10
CA TYR A 91 0.81 -9.52 -7.05
C TYR A 91 1.47 -8.19 -7.41
N ALA A 92 0.68 -7.15 -7.68
CA ALA A 92 1.20 -5.83 -7.99
C ALA A 92 1.98 -5.22 -6.80
N LEU A 93 1.50 -5.42 -5.57
CA LEU A 93 2.22 -5.00 -4.35
C LEU A 93 3.55 -5.73 -4.20
N ILE A 94 3.59 -7.06 -4.38
CA ILE A 94 4.83 -7.83 -4.27
C ILE A 94 5.80 -7.42 -5.36
N ALA A 95 5.33 -7.16 -6.60
CA ALA A 95 6.18 -6.67 -7.68
C ALA A 95 6.83 -5.32 -7.31
N ALA A 96 6.05 -4.40 -6.72
CA ALA A 96 6.61 -3.15 -6.21
C ALA A 96 7.67 -3.40 -5.13
N TYR A 97 7.39 -4.27 -4.16
CA TYR A 97 8.32 -4.52 -3.05
C TYR A 97 9.59 -5.23 -3.50
N VAL A 98 9.50 -6.11 -4.48
CA VAL A 98 10.65 -6.79 -5.08
C VAL A 98 11.51 -5.81 -5.87
N SER A 99 10.90 -4.93 -6.68
CA SER A 99 11.63 -3.88 -7.40
C SER A 99 12.28 -2.88 -6.44
N GLY A 100 11.53 -2.39 -5.44
CA GLY A 100 12.04 -1.45 -4.44
C GLY A 100 13.13 -2.07 -3.54
N GLY A 101 12.96 -3.34 -3.16
CA GLY A 101 13.94 -4.09 -2.37
C GLY A 101 15.23 -4.34 -3.15
N GLY A 102 15.12 -4.67 -4.43
CA GLY A 102 16.26 -4.79 -5.34
C GLY A 102 17.03 -3.49 -5.41
N SER A 103 16.36 -2.35 -5.63
CA SER A 103 17.03 -1.05 -5.72
C SER A 103 17.78 -0.66 -4.44
N LEU A 104 17.22 -0.91 -3.25
CA LEU A 104 17.90 -0.61 -1.98
C LEU A 104 19.03 -1.57 -1.65
N LEU A 105 18.96 -2.82 -2.14
CA LEU A 105 19.99 -3.84 -1.90
C LEU A 105 21.16 -3.72 -2.86
N MET A 106 20.96 -3.13 -4.03
CA MET A 106 21.96 -3.05 -5.10
C MET A 106 23.30 -2.49 -4.63
N ASP A 107 23.28 -1.42 -3.81
CA ASP A 107 24.50 -0.79 -3.29
C ASP A 107 25.25 -1.62 -2.23
N LEU A 108 24.62 -2.67 -1.71
CA LEU A 108 25.24 -3.57 -0.72
C LEU A 108 25.92 -4.77 -1.37
N LEU A 109 25.66 -4.99 -2.66
CA LEU A 109 26.26 -6.08 -3.41
C LEU A 109 27.62 -5.68 -4.00
N PRO A 110 28.56 -6.61 -4.14
CA PRO A 110 29.81 -6.36 -4.86
C PRO A 110 29.51 -5.94 -6.30
N ALA A 111 30.27 -5.00 -6.84
CA ALA A 111 30.12 -4.57 -8.22
C ALA A 111 30.37 -5.74 -9.18
N MET A 112 29.33 -6.21 -9.85
CA MET A 112 29.34 -7.32 -10.80
C MET A 112 28.62 -6.93 -12.08
N GLY A 113 29.33 -6.49 -13.09
CA GLY A 113 28.74 -6.11 -14.38
C GLY A 113 28.16 -4.69 -14.41
N ASP A 114 27.19 -4.47 -15.30
CA ASP A 114 26.50 -3.21 -15.47
C ASP A 114 25.36 -3.01 -14.45
N LYS A 115 24.81 -1.80 -14.39
CA LYS A 115 23.73 -1.44 -13.45
C LYS A 115 22.48 -2.34 -13.61
N ASP A 116 22.12 -2.72 -14.83
CA ASP A 116 20.95 -3.57 -15.11
C ASP A 116 21.16 -5.00 -14.57
N THR A 117 22.34 -5.58 -14.83
CA THR A 117 22.70 -6.90 -14.30
C THR A 117 22.73 -6.90 -12.78
N MET A 118 23.31 -5.88 -12.15
CA MET A 118 23.34 -5.75 -10.70
C MET A 118 21.92 -5.64 -10.08
N ASN A 119 21.04 -4.86 -10.71
CA ASN A 119 19.67 -4.75 -10.24
C ASN A 119 18.92 -6.09 -10.34
N LYS A 120 19.08 -6.83 -11.44
CA LYS A 120 18.50 -8.18 -11.60
C LYS A 120 18.99 -9.15 -10.53
N ILE A 121 20.29 -9.13 -10.23
CA ILE A 121 20.86 -9.94 -9.15
C ILE A 121 20.29 -9.52 -7.80
N ALA A 122 20.19 -8.23 -7.51
CA ALA A 122 19.63 -7.71 -6.27
C ALA A 122 18.17 -8.11 -6.08
N VAL A 123 17.35 -8.03 -7.12
CA VAL A 123 15.94 -8.51 -7.16
C VAL A 123 15.86 -10.00 -6.80
N LEU A 124 16.69 -10.82 -7.41
CA LEU A 124 16.70 -12.26 -7.13
C LEU A 124 17.17 -12.56 -5.70
N VAL A 125 18.25 -11.93 -5.25
CA VAL A 125 18.78 -12.10 -3.89
C VAL A 125 17.74 -11.67 -2.85
N PHE A 126 17.11 -10.50 -3.04
CA PHE A 126 16.03 -10.02 -2.16
C PHE A 126 14.88 -11.03 -2.06
N THR A 127 14.41 -11.49 -3.23
CA THR A 127 13.23 -12.39 -3.28
C THR A 127 13.55 -13.75 -2.71
N ILE A 128 14.71 -14.35 -3.05
CA ILE A 128 15.10 -15.67 -2.53
C ILE A 128 15.31 -15.59 -1.02
N PHE A 129 16.02 -14.57 -0.53
CA PHE A 129 16.31 -14.44 0.89
C PHE A 129 15.03 -14.24 1.72
N PHE A 130 14.24 -13.20 1.44
CA PHE A 130 13.04 -12.91 2.20
C PHE A 130 11.87 -13.85 1.87
N GLY A 131 11.75 -14.31 0.63
CA GLY A 131 10.74 -15.29 0.21
C GLY A 131 10.95 -16.67 0.83
N SER A 132 12.19 -17.06 1.14
CA SER A 132 12.47 -18.32 1.83
C SER A 132 11.78 -18.40 3.21
N PHE A 133 11.71 -17.32 3.97
CA PHE A 133 11.00 -17.27 5.25
C PHE A 133 9.52 -17.57 5.09
N ILE A 134 8.90 -17.10 4.00
CA ILE A 134 7.47 -17.33 3.68
C ILE A 134 7.22 -18.82 3.38
N VAL A 135 8.11 -19.44 2.59
CA VAL A 135 8.01 -20.85 2.22
C VAL A 135 8.28 -21.77 3.42
N ILE A 136 9.21 -21.40 4.32
CA ILE A 136 9.52 -22.18 5.53
C ILE A 136 8.31 -22.26 6.48
N GLY A 137 7.58 -21.17 6.67
CA GLY A 137 6.34 -21.24 7.45
C GLY A 137 5.83 -19.95 8.05
N THR A 138 4.52 -19.87 8.16
CA THR A 138 3.74 -18.71 8.65
C THR A 138 4.15 -18.27 10.07
N HIS A 139 4.42 -19.22 10.97
CA HIS A 139 4.78 -18.89 12.36
C HIS A 139 6.10 -18.14 12.49
N SER A 140 7.09 -18.49 11.66
CA SER A 140 8.40 -17.83 11.62
C SER A 140 8.27 -16.41 11.08
N VAL A 141 7.45 -16.23 10.04
CA VAL A 141 7.17 -14.92 9.43
C VAL A 141 6.51 -13.98 10.44
N ASP A 142 5.47 -14.44 11.16
CA ASP A 142 4.75 -13.61 12.13
C ASP A 142 5.69 -13.10 13.24
N LYS A 143 6.52 -13.97 13.80
CA LYS A 143 7.47 -13.60 14.86
C LYS A 143 8.51 -12.59 14.39
N ILE A 144 9.12 -12.84 13.22
CA ILE A 144 10.13 -11.95 12.62
C ILE A 144 9.49 -10.61 12.27
N ASN A 145 8.33 -10.64 11.61
CA ASN A 145 7.65 -9.42 11.15
C ASN A 145 7.24 -8.50 12.32
N ARG A 146 6.83 -9.07 13.46
CA ARG A 146 6.55 -8.29 14.67
C ARG A 146 7.77 -7.52 15.18
N VAL A 147 8.92 -8.19 15.27
CA VAL A 147 10.15 -7.54 15.71
C VAL A 147 10.57 -6.46 14.74
N LEU A 148 10.60 -6.77 13.43
CA LEU A 148 10.95 -5.82 12.39
C LEU A 148 10.01 -4.61 12.37
N PHE A 149 8.72 -4.80 12.63
CA PHE A 149 7.75 -3.72 12.70
C PHE A 149 8.07 -2.72 13.82
N PHE A 150 8.39 -3.18 15.03
CA PHE A 150 8.77 -2.28 16.12
C PHE A 150 10.07 -1.54 15.82
N VAL A 151 11.06 -2.23 15.21
CA VAL A 151 12.32 -1.60 14.80
C VAL A 151 12.07 -0.58 13.68
N MET A 152 11.17 -0.87 12.74
CA MET A 152 10.75 0.05 11.68
C MET A 152 10.11 1.33 12.26
N ILE A 153 9.21 1.21 13.24
CA ILE A 153 8.59 2.38 13.88
C ILE A 153 9.65 3.22 14.61
N ALA A 154 10.60 2.58 15.31
CA ALA A 154 11.71 3.29 15.96
C ALA A 154 12.59 4.01 14.92
N ALA A 155 12.90 3.36 13.79
CA ALA A 155 13.63 3.96 12.69
C ALA A 155 12.86 5.13 12.06
N PHE A 156 11.56 5.02 11.91
CA PHE A 156 10.71 6.11 11.41
C PHE A 156 10.76 7.35 12.33
N ILE A 157 10.62 7.13 13.64
CA ILE A 157 10.72 8.22 14.61
C ILE A 157 12.11 8.87 14.56
N LEU A 158 13.18 8.07 14.44
CA LEU A 158 14.54 8.58 14.29
C LEU A 158 14.71 9.41 13.01
N VAL A 159 14.20 8.92 11.88
CA VAL A 159 14.23 9.67 10.61
C VAL A 159 13.52 11.01 10.76
N LEU A 160 12.32 11.04 11.32
CA LEU A 160 11.60 12.29 11.57
C LEU A 160 12.39 13.24 12.49
N ALA A 161 12.97 12.71 13.57
CA ALA A 161 13.77 13.51 14.51
C ALA A 161 15.02 14.12 13.85
N LEU A 162 15.58 13.45 12.85
CA LEU A 162 16.74 13.96 12.11
C LEU A 162 16.33 14.93 10.98
N MET A 163 15.19 14.71 10.32
CA MET A 163 14.77 15.50 9.16
C MET A 163 14.03 16.78 9.55
N LEU A 164 13.08 16.72 10.50
CA LEU A 164 12.22 17.85 10.87
C LEU A 164 12.99 19.13 11.30
N PRO A 165 14.11 19.04 12.08
CA PRO A 165 14.87 20.25 12.44
C PRO A 165 15.57 20.93 11.26
N ASN A 166 15.72 20.24 10.13
CA ASN A 166 16.44 20.70 8.95
C ASN A 166 15.51 21.19 7.82
N ILE A 167 14.23 21.35 8.11
CA ILE A 167 13.22 21.83 7.14
C ILE A 167 13.54 23.28 6.74
N LYS A 168 13.48 23.54 5.43
CA LYS A 168 13.53 24.87 4.83
C LYS A 168 12.12 25.30 4.42
N PHE A 169 11.65 26.42 4.96
CA PHE A 169 10.28 26.90 4.70
C PHE A 169 10.02 27.16 3.21
N ASP A 170 11.03 27.66 2.49
CA ASP A 170 10.92 27.94 1.05
C ASP A 170 10.56 26.68 0.25
N ASN A 171 11.08 25.52 0.65
CA ASN A 171 10.76 24.25 0.01
C ASN A 171 9.27 23.85 0.19
N LEU A 172 8.67 24.22 1.33
CA LEU A 172 7.27 23.91 1.62
C LEU A 172 6.29 24.75 0.78
N MET A 173 6.75 25.87 0.23
CA MET A 173 5.96 26.76 -0.63
C MET A 173 5.97 26.35 -2.11
N ALA A 174 6.65 25.25 -2.45
CA ALA A 174 6.68 24.74 -3.81
C ALA A 174 5.26 24.44 -4.32
N MET A 175 4.97 24.95 -5.51
CA MET A 175 3.68 24.76 -6.20
C MET A 175 3.78 23.58 -7.19
N PRO A 176 2.65 23.00 -7.61
CA PRO A 176 2.65 21.99 -8.66
C PRO A 176 3.29 22.53 -9.95
N ILE A 177 4.25 21.78 -10.51
CA ILE A 177 4.81 22.10 -11.85
C ILE A 177 3.80 21.82 -12.95
N ASP A 178 2.88 20.86 -12.72
CA ASP A 178 1.73 20.56 -13.53
C ASP A 178 0.60 20.04 -12.63
N ASN A 179 -0.58 20.65 -12.69
CA ASN A 179 -1.72 20.24 -11.86
C ASN A 179 -2.24 18.82 -12.20
N ALA A 180 -2.00 18.34 -13.44
CA ALA A 180 -2.38 16.97 -13.81
C ALA A 180 -1.59 15.90 -13.05
N LEU A 181 -0.41 16.24 -12.53
CA LEU A 181 0.38 15.34 -11.67
C LEU A 181 -0.35 14.98 -10.37
N ILE A 182 -1.22 15.86 -9.84
CA ILE A 182 -2.03 15.57 -8.65
C ILE A 182 -2.95 14.37 -8.92
N ILE A 183 -3.54 14.33 -10.12
CA ILE A 183 -4.39 13.23 -10.55
C ILE A 183 -3.53 11.97 -10.76
N SER A 184 -2.42 12.10 -11.47
CA SER A 184 -1.51 10.98 -11.77
C SER A 184 -0.90 10.33 -10.52
N ALA A 185 -0.66 11.09 -9.44
CA ALA A 185 -0.13 10.58 -8.17
C ALA A 185 -1.17 9.78 -7.36
N SER A 186 -2.47 10.05 -7.58
CA SER A 186 -3.54 9.53 -6.71
C SER A 186 -3.60 8.01 -6.60
N PRO A 187 -3.34 7.15 -7.60
CA PRO A 187 -3.35 5.70 -7.44
C PRO A 187 -2.29 5.19 -6.46
N VAL A 188 -1.09 5.78 -6.45
CA VAL A 188 -0.01 5.42 -5.53
C VAL A 188 -0.37 5.82 -4.09
N PHE A 189 -0.84 7.04 -3.90
CA PHE A 189 -1.33 7.51 -2.60
C PHE A 189 -2.52 6.69 -2.10
N PHE A 190 -3.40 6.27 -3.01
CA PHE A 190 -4.53 5.41 -2.71
C PHE A 190 -4.08 4.06 -2.17
N THR A 191 -3.07 3.45 -2.80
CA THR A 191 -2.47 2.17 -2.37
C THR A 191 -1.91 2.25 -0.96
N ALA A 192 -1.30 3.39 -0.59
CA ALA A 192 -0.67 3.56 0.72
C ALA A 192 -1.67 3.49 1.89
N PHE A 193 -2.95 3.85 1.69
CA PHE A 193 -4.02 3.67 2.67
C PHE A 193 -4.69 2.28 2.62
N GLY A 194 -4.02 1.29 2.05
CA GLY A 194 -4.52 -0.04 1.78
C GLY A 194 -4.61 -0.96 3.00
N PHE A 195 -5.66 -0.85 3.83
CA PHE A 195 -5.90 -1.77 4.95
C PHE A 195 -7.19 -2.59 4.84
N HIS A 196 -7.99 -2.39 3.78
CA HIS A 196 -9.31 -3.01 3.62
C HIS A 196 -9.26 -4.54 3.64
N GLY A 197 -8.17 -5.14 3.15
CA GLY A 197 -7.96 -6.59 3.21
C GLY A 197 -7.85 -7.15 4.62
N SER A 198 -7.50 -6.34 5.62
CA SER A 198 -7.41 -6.76 7.02
C SER A 198 -8.73 -6.63 7.80
N ILE A 199 -9.76 -5.95 7.23
CA ILE A 199 -11.04 -5.74 7.92
C ILE A 199 -11.72 -7.05 8.34
N PRO A 200 -11.78 -8.13 7.52
CA PRO A 200 -12.33 -9.40 7.96
C PRO A 200 -11.63 -9.97 9.20
N SER A 201 -10.31 -9.96 9.20
CA SER A 201 -9.51 -10.45 10.34
C SER A 201 -9.72 -9.61 11.59
N LEU A 202 -9.83 -8.29 11.44
CA LEU A 202 -10.15 -7.37 12.54
C LEU A 202 -11.56 -7.63 13.09
N ASN A 203 -12.55 -7.82 12.21
CA ASN A 203 -13.91 -8.12 12.59
C ASN A 203 -14.00 -9.43 13.39
N LYS A 204 -13.33 -10.47 12.92
CA LYS A 204 -13.20 -11.75 13.64
C LYS A 204 -12.52 -11.59 15.00
N TYR A 205 -11.40 -10.87 15.07
CA TYR A 205 -10.67 -10.61 16.31
C TYR A 205 -11.48 -9.83 17.33
N LEU A 206 -12.36 -8.95 16.89
CA LEU A 206 -13.28 -8.15 17.71
C LEU A 206 -14.62 -8.83 17.97
N ASP A 207 -14.78 -10.11 17.59
CA ASP A 207 -16.02 -10.89 17.75
C ASP A 207 -17.26 -10.18 17.13
N GLY A 208 -17.06 -9.46 16.01
CA GLY A 208 -18.15 -8.72 15.33
C GLY A 208 -18.58 -7.43 16.04
N ASN A 209 -17.80 -6.91 17.01
CA ASN A 209 -18.17 -5.70 17.74
C ASN A 209 -18.04 -4.45 16.86
N VAL A 210 -19.19 -3.98 16.36
CA VAL A 210 -19.32 -2.83 15.46
C VAL A 210 -18.66 -1.56 16.02
N LYS A 211 -18.86 -1.26 17.32
CA LYS A 211 -18.29 -0.05 17.94
C LYS A 211 -16.76 -0.10 17.98
N SER A 212 -16.21 -1.23 18.38
CA SER A 212 -14.76 -1.43 18.46
C SER A 212 -14.11 -1.40 17.08
N LEU A 213 -14.74 -2.02 16.07
CA LEU A 213 -14.24 -2.00 14.69
C LEU A 213 -14.24 -0.58 14.10
N ARG A 214 -15.30 0.19 14.34
CA ARG A 214 -15.36 1.61 13.92
C ARG A 214 -14.27 2.45 14.55
N ILE A 215 -14.04 2.30 15.87
CA ILE A 215 -12.98 3.02 16.57
C ILE A 215 -11.61 2.63 16.00
N ALA A 216 -11.37 1.34 15.79
CA ALA A 216 -10.10 0.85 15.24
C ALA A 216 -9.83 1.45 13.85
N ILE A 217 -10.83 1.50 12.98
CA ILE A 217 -10.72 2.09 11.64
C ILE A 217 -10.44 3.59 11.72
N LEU A 218 -11.28 4.35 12.44
CA LEU A 218 -11.15 5.81 12.50
C LEU A 218 -9.85 6.26 13.15
N VAL A 219 -9.51 5.69 14.30
CA VAL A 219 -8.31 6.09 15.04
C VAL A 219 -7.05 5.56 14.38
N GLY A 220 -7.06 4.29 13.91
CA GLY A 220 -5.92 3.70 13.22
C GLY A 220 -5.57 4.41 11.91
N SER A 221 -6.58 4.69 11.07
CA SER A 221 -6.36 5.46 9.84
C SER A 221 -5.97 6.92 10.11
N GLY A 222 -6.48 7.54 11.18
CA GLY A 222 -6.09 8.88 11.60
C GLY A 222 -4.64 8.96 12.05
N ILE A 223 -4.15 7.97 12.81
CA ILE A 223 -2.73 7.85 13.18
C ILE A 223 -1.86 7.75 11.92
N THR A 224 -2.29 6.95 10.96
CA THR A 224 -1.57 6.80 9.68
C THR A 224 -1.56 8.09 8.87
N LEU A 225 -2.69 8.79 8.76
CA LEU A 225 -2.76 10.09 8.08
C LEU A 225 -1.75 11.08 8.70
N PHE A 226 -1.67 11.12 10.04
CA PHE A 226 -0.72 11.98 10.74
C PHE A 226 0.74 11.56 10.48
N ALA A 227 1.04 10.26 10.49
CA ALA A 227 2.37 9.76 10.15
C ALA A 227 2.76 10.12 8.71
N TYR A 228 1.83 9.96 7.75
CA TYR A 228 2.06 10.33 6.36
C TYR A 228 2.25 11.84 6.17
N PHE A 229 1.48 12.65 6.90
CA PHE A 229 1.68 14.09 6.90
C PHE A 229 3.08 14.46 7.39
N LEU A 230 3.54 13.89 8.50
CA LEU A 230 4.89 14.15 9.02
C LEU A 230 5.97 13.69 8.04
N TRP A 231 5.79 12.56 7.39
CA TRP A 231 6.70 12.05 6.37
C TRP A 231 6.79 13.00 5.16
N GLN A 232 5.65 13.45 4.64
CA GLN A 232 5.62 14.41 3.53
C GLN A 232 6.16 15.77 3.94
N LEU A 233 5.83 16.26 5.13
CA LEU A 233 6.37 17.51 5.66
C LEU A 233 7.90 17.45 5.75
N SER A 234 8.46 16.37 6.26
CA SER A 234 9.90 16.22 6.41
C SER A 234 10.61 16.08 5.05
N THR A 235 10.07 15.31 4.12
CA THR A 235 10.68 15.12 2.79
C THR A 235 10.56 16.37 1.93
N HIS A 236 9.38 16.98 1.80
CA HIS A 236 9.21 18.23 1.03
C HIS A 236 9.95 19.40 1.65
N GLY A 237 10.03 19.47 2.99
CA GLY A 237 10.75 20.55 3.64
C GLY A 237 12.27 20.41 3.52
N LEU A 238 12.77 19.20 3.45
CA LEU A 238 14.21 18.93 3.36
C LEU A 238 14.73 18.99 1.92
N LEU A 239 13.98 18.38 0.98
CA LEU A 239 14.38 18.21 -0.42
C LEU A 239 13.78 19.34 -1.27
N SER A 240 14.65 20.17 -1.87
CA SER A 240 14.17 21.20 -2.81
C SER A 240 13.54 20.53 -4.05
N GLN A 241 12.39 21.03 -4.49
CA GLN A 241 11.61 20.41 -5.57
C GLN A 241 12.43 20.22 -6.86
N ASN A 242 13.16 21.25 -7.27
CA ASN A 242 13.92 21.22 -8.52
C ASN A 242 15.06 20.21 -8.49
N GLU A 243 15.87 20.22 -7.41
CA GLU A 243 16.99 19.29 -7.26
C GLU A 243 16.49 17.85 -7.12
N PHE A 244 15.42 17.66 -6.35
CA PHE A 244 14.82 16.34 -6.18
C PHE A 244 14.31 15.78 -7.50
N LEU A 245 13.56 16.57 -8.28
CA LEU A 245 13.09 16.16 -9.60
C LEU A 245 14.25 15.86 -10.57
N GLN A 246 15.35 16.61 -10.49
CA GLN A 246 16.53 16.32 -11.32
C GLN A 246 17.13 14.95 -10.97
N ILE A 247 17.29 14.64 -9.69
CA ILE A 247 17.81 13.35 -9.24
C ILE A 247 16.85 12.20 -9.63
N LEU A 248 15.54 12.43 -9.51
CA LEU A 248 14.55 11.42 -9.88
C LEU A 248 14.47 11.13 -11.39
N ARG A 249 14.88 12.06 -12.24
CA ARG A 249 15.03 11.80 -13.68
C ARG A 249 16.17 10.81 -14.00
N GLU A 250 17.19 10.76 -13.15
CA GLU A 250 18.31 9.83 -13.27
C GLU A 250 18.02 8.49 -12.58
N ASP A 251 17.31 8.52 -11.44
CA ASP A 251 16.97 7.35 -10.64
C ASP A 251 15.60 7.54 -9.95
N ALA A 252 14.55 7.02 -10.58
CA ALA A 252 13.17 7.07 -10.08
C ALA A 252 12.85 5.99 -9.03
N THR A 253 13.86 5.35 -8.46
CA THR A 253 13.70 4.26 -7.50
C THR A 253 13.78 4.75 -6.04
N LEU A 254 13.61 3.83 -5.08
CA LEU A 254 13.85 4.13 -3.67
C LEU A 254 15.31 4.48 -3.38
N ASN A 255 16.26 3.96 -4.18
CA ASN A 255 17.65 4.37 -4.07
C ASN A 255 17.84 5.84 -4.48
N GLY A 256 17.08 6.33 -5.49
CA GLY A 256 17.04 7.74 -5.86
C GLY A 256 16.58 8.65 -4.72
N LEU A 257 15.63 8.23 -3.89
CA LEU A 257 15.23 8.97 -2.69
C LEU A 257 16.38 9.07 -1.67
N VAL A 258 17.10 7.98 -1.44
CA VAL A 258 18.27 7.95 -0.53
C VAL A 258 19.40 8.83 -1.08
N LYS A 259 19.67 8.74 -2.39
CA LYS A 259 20.66 9.57 -3.10
C LYS A 259 20.31 11.05 -2.99
N ALA A 260 19.06 11.42 -3.27
CA ALA A 260 18.58 12.80 -3.13
C ALA A 260 18.75 13.31 -1.70
N THR A 261 18.42 12.48 -0.71
CA THR A 261 18.59 12.84 0.70
C THR A 261 20.07 13.12 1.00
N LEU A 262 20.99 12.29 0.51
CA LEU A 262 22.43 12.49 0.71
C LEU A 262 22.94 13.76 0.02
N GLU A 263 22.64 13.93 -1.26
CA GLU A 263 23.17 15.01 -2.10
C GLU A 263 22.64 16.38 -1.69
N ILE A 264 21.34 16.47 -1.36
CA ILE A 264 20.71 17.75 -0.99
C ILE A 264 21.05 18.16 0.45
N THR A 265 21.12 17.18 1.37
CA THR A 265 21.38 17.49 2.79
C THR A 265 22.87 17.49 3.14
N GLN A 266 23.69 16.89 2.31
CA GLN A 266 25.12 16.61 2.58
C GLN A 266 25.33 15.86 3.91
N SER A 267 24.32 15.08 4.35
CA SER A 267 24.33 14.36 5.62
C SER A 267 24.21 12.85 5.42
N PRO A 268 25.32 12.11 5.52
CA PRO A 268 25.29 10.65 5.48
C PRO A 268 24.42 10.02 6.57
N ILE A 269 24.30 10.69 7.73
CA ILE A 269 23.51 10.19 8.85
C ILE A 269 22.02 10.18 8.48
N ILE A 270 21.51 11.24 7.89
CA ILE A 270 20.09 11.34 7.46
C ILE A 270 19.83 10.33 6.33
N ALA A 271 20.71 10.27 5.33
CA ALA A 271 20.57 9.35 4.20
C ALA A 271 20.56 7.87 4.66
N ASN A 272 21.46 7.48 5.56
CA ASN A 272 21.49 6.14 6.11
C ASN A 272 20.25 5.83 6.96
N ALA A 273 19.77 6.78 7.75
CA ALA A 273 18.53 6.62 8.52
C ALA A 273 17.32 6.40 7.60
N VAL A 274 17.21 7.17 6.50
CA VAL A 274 16.17 6.99 5.48
C VAL A 274 16.32 5.62 4.80
N LYS A 275 17.54 5.19 4.46
CA LYS A 275 17.81 3.87 3.85
C LYS A 275 17.39 2.73 4.77
N ILE A 276 17.76 2.78 6.05
CA ILE A 276 17.39 1.76 7.05
C ILE A 276 15.88 1.70 7.23
N PHE A 277 15.24 2.86 7.43
CA PHE A 277 13.78 2.93 7.55
C PHE A 277 13.08 2.37 6.31
N SER A 278 13.50 2.78 5.12
CA SER A 278 12.92 2.33 3.84
C SER A 278 13.07 0.81 3.66
N THR A 279 14.22 0.26 4.00
CA THR A 279 14.48 -1.18 3.94
C THR A 279 13.57 -1.95 4.90
N LEU A 280 13.46 -1.50 6.15
CA LEU A 280 12.58 -2.13 7.15
C LEU A 280 11.10 -2.06 6.76
N ALA A 281 10.65 -0.89 6.30
CA ALA A 281 9.27 -0.69 5.86
C ALA A 281 8.91 -1.58 4.67
N LEU A 282 9.84 -1.74 3.73
CA LEU A 282 9.64 -2.58 2.56
C LEU A 282 9.65 -4.07 2.92
N VAL A 283 10.60 -4.53 3.74
CA VAL A 283 10.70 -5.93 4.15
C VAL A 283 9.47 -6.35 4.97
N THR A 284 9.03 -5.54 5.93
CA THR A 284 7.83 -5.85 6.74
C THR A 284 6.58 -5.94 5.88
N SER A 285 6.41 -5.03 4.91
CA SER A 285 5.30 -5.06 3.97
C SER A 285 5.38 -6.26 3.02
N PHE A 286 6.56 -6.57 2.49
CA PHE A 286 6.79 -7.74 1.65
C PHE A 286 6.41 -9.04 2.35
N LEU A 287 6.89 -9.25 3.59
CA LEU A 287 6.60 -10.45 4.37
C LEU A 287 5.09 -10.62 4.61
N GLY A 288 4.39 -9.55 4.99
CA GLY A 288 2.96 -9.60 5.25
C GLY A 288 2.13 -9.87 4.00
N VAL A 289 2.41 -9.15 2.91
CA VAL A 289 1.65 -9.27 1.65
C VAL A 289 1.95 -10.59 0.93
N ALA A 290 3.21 -11.03 0.92
CA ALA A 290 3.59 -12.29 0.28
C ALA A 290 3.00 -13.51 1.00
N LEU A 291 2.95 -13.48 2.33
CA LEU A 291 2.24 -14.50 3.09
C LEU A 291 0.74 -14.51 2.76
N GLY A 292 0.11 -13.33 2.75
CA GLY A 292 -1.30 -13.20 2.40
C GLY A 292 -1.63 -13.70 0.99
N LEU A 293 -0.76 -13.45 0.01
CA LEU A 293 -0.94 -13.97 -1.34
C LEU A 293 -0.78 -15.50 -1.39
N LEU A 294 0.23 -16.04 -0.71
CA LEU A 294 0.45 -17.49 -0.65
C LEU A 294 -0.77 -18.19 -0.06
N GLU A 295 -1.31 -17.71 1.05
CA GLU A 295 -2.50 -18.25 1.69
C GLU A 295 -3.76 -18.09 0.79
N CYS A 296 -3.88 -16.96 0.09
CA CYS A 296 -4.98 -16.74 -0.85
C CYS A 296 -4.94 -17.73 -2.05
N ILE A 297 -3.74 -18.02 -2.57
CA ILE A 297 -3.55 -19.01 -3.64
C ILE A 297 -3.85 -20.42 -3.12
N GLU A 298 -3.38 -20.78 -1.92
CA GLU A 298 -3.65 -22.05 -1.27
C GLU A 298 -5.15 -22.29 -1.11
N ASP A 299 -5.88 -21.31 -0.58
CA ASP A 299 -7.33 -21.35 -0.42
C ASP A 299 -8.05 -21.49 -1.77
N LEU A 300 -7.62 -20.74 -2.78
CA LEU A 300 -8.20 -20.79 -4.12
C LEU A 300 -8.04 -22.20 -4.73
N LEU A 301 -6.84 -22.77 -4.68
CA LEU A 301 -6.56 -24.12 -5.22
C LEU A 301 -7.37 -25.18 -4.50
N LYS A 302 -7.44 -25.11 -3.17
CA LYS A 302 -8.17 -26.09 -2.37
C LYS A 302 -9.68 -25.99 -2.57
N GLN A 303 -10.25 -24.77 -2.55
CA GLN A 303 -11.70 -24.60 -2.62
C GLN A 303 -12.29 -24.70 -4.03
N SER A 304 -11.51 -24.33 -5.07
CA SER A 304 -12.02 -24.30 -6.44
C SER A 304 -11.63 -25.52 -7.26
N PHE A 305 -10.50 -26.17 -6.93
CA PHE A 305 -9.93 -27.25 -7.74
C PHE A 305 -9.64 -28.52 -6.94
N ASP A 306 -9.86 -28.52 -5.62
CA ASP A 306 -9.50 -29.62 -4.69
C ASP A 306 -8.01 -30.03 -4.77
N ILE A 307 -7.15 -29.03 -5.09
CA ILE A 307 -5.71 -29.24 -5.22
C ILE A 307 -5.02 -28.86 -3.90
N HIS A 308 -4.28 -29.81 -3.32
CA HIS A 308 -3.43 -29.59 -2.15
C HIS A 308 -1.98 -29.38 -2.62
N ALA A 309 -1.61 -28.12 -2.88
CA ALA A 309 -0.26 -27.77 -3.32
C ALA A 309 0.72 -27.72 -2.13
N GLY A 310 1.94 -28.22 -2.35
CA GLY A 310 3.01 -28.10 -1.35
C GLY A 310 3.53 -26.67 -1.23
N ARG A 311 4.15 -26.33 -0.09
CA ARG A 311 4.67 -24.99 0.20
C ARG A 311 5.63 -24.44 -0.85
N ILE A 312 6.47 -25.29 -1.46
CA ILE A 312 7.40 -24.89 -2.51
C ILE A 312 6.63 -24.48 -3.77
N SER A 313 5.63 -25.26 -4.20
CA SER A 313 4.80 -24.94 -5.36
C SER A 313 4.03 -23.64 -5.15
N LEU A 314 3.46 -23.44 -3.95
CA LEU A 314 2.79 -22.20 -3.58
C LEU A 314 3.77 -21.00 -3.60
N GLY A 315 4.99 -21.19 -3.09
CA GLY A 315 6.05 -20.17 -3.16
C GLY A 315 6.42 -19.80 -4.61
N LEU A 316 6.57 -20.77 -5.48
CA LEU A 316 6.83 -20.51 -6.91
C LEU A 316 5.68 -19.73 -7.56
N MET A 317 4.44 -20.12 -7.30
CA MET A 317 3.26 -19.38 -7.78
C MET A 317 3.21 -17.94 -7.23
N THR A 318 3.59 -17.76 -5.98
CA THR A 318 3.60 -16.44 -5.32
C THR A 318 4.68 -15.51 -5.90
N PHE A 319 5.90 -16.02 -6.15
CA PHE A 319 7.06 -15.17 -6.43
C PHE A 319 7.45 -15.07 -7.91
N ILE A 320 7.16 -16.09 -8.74
CA ILE A 320 7.57 -16.04 -10.17
C ILE A 320 6.95 -14.83 -10.89
N PRO A 321 5.64 -14.55 -10.84
CA PRO A 321 5.06 -13.44 -11.59
C PRO A 321 5.64 -12.06 -11.18
N PRO A 322 5.74 -11.71 -9.88
CA PRO A 322 6.32 -10.43 -9.48
C PRO A 322 7.81 -10.31 -9.80
N VAL A 323 8.58 -11.41 -9.69
CA VAL A 323 10.01 -11.40 -10.07
C VAL A 323 10.16 -11.15 -11.57
N LEU A 324 9.39 -11.83 -12.42
CA LEU A 324 9.43 -11.59 -13.85
C LEU A 324 9.10 -10.13 -14.17
N PHE A 325 8.08 -9.55 -13.55
CA PHE A 325 7.79 -8.13 -13.71
C PHE A 325 9.01 -7.27 -13.36
N SER A 326 9.63 -7.49 -12.19
CA SER A 326 10.75 -6.68 -11.71
C SER A 326 12.03 -6.84 -12.54
N LEU A 327 12.23 -8.01 -13.19
CA LEU A 327 13.36 -8.25 -14.10
C LEU A 327 13.20 -7.53 -15.44
N PHE A 328 11.95 -7.37 -15.92
CA PHE A 328 11.66 -6.64 -17.16
C PHE A 328 11.46 -5.14 -16.96
N TYR A 329 11.09 -4.72 -15.73
CA TYR A 329 10.86 -3.33 -15.35
C TYR A 329 11.67 -2.97 -14.09
N PRO A 330 12.99 -2.76 -14.21
CA PRO A 330 13.88 -2.50 -13.08
C PRO A 330 13.45 -1.30 -12.21
N GLU A 331 12.91 -0.25 -12.82
CA GLU A 331 12.40 0.95 -12.15
C GLU A 331 10.88 0.88 -11.89
N GLY A 332 10.32 -0.33 -11.90
CA GLY A 332 8.88 -0.59 -11.84
C GLY A 332 8.22 -0.39 -10.48
N PHE A 333 8.92 0.09 -9.46
CA PHE A 333 8.38 0.27 -8.11
C PHE A 333 7.12 1.15 -8.09
N ILE A 334 7.19 2.36 -8.64
CA ILE A 334 6.06 3.30 -8.69
C ILE A 334 4.98 2.80 -9.65
N LEU A 335 5.38 2.25 -10.80
CA LEU A 335 4.46 1.69 -11.79
C LEU A 335 3.62 0.54 -11.19
N ALA A 336 4.26 -0.38 -10.50
CA ALA A 336 3.58 -1.50 -9.84
C ALA A 336 2.63 -1.03 -8.74
N LEU A 337 3.02 -0.02 -7.94
CA LEU A 337 2.15 0.60 -6.95
C LEU A 337 0.96 1.33 -7.59
N GLY A 338 1.14 1.94 -8.77
CA GLY A 338 0.05 2.52 -9.54
C GLY A 338 -0.98 1.48 -9.98
N TYR A 339 -0.53 0.34 -10.50
CA TYR A 339 -1.43 -0.78 -10.82
C TYR A 339 -2.07 -1.42 -9.58
N ALA A 340 -1.32 -1.53 -8.48
CA ALA A 340 -1.88 -1.95 -7.21
C ALA A 340 -3.00 -1.01 -6.77
N GLY A 341 -2.80 0.32 -6.86
CA GLY A 341 -3.82 1.33 -6.56
C GLY A 341 -5.06 1.22 -7.43
N GLN A 342 -4.91 0.91 -8.70
CA GLN A 342 -6.02 0.65 -9.61
C GLN A 342 -6.88 -0.54 -9.16
N MET A 343 -6.26 -1.67 -8.86
CA MET A 343 -6.96 -2.86 -8.37
C MET A 343 -7.55 -2.63 -6.97
N PHE A 344 -6.81 -1.93 -6.13
CA PHE A 344 -7.27 -1.56 -4.80
C PHE A 344 -8.46 -0.60 -4.83
N ALA A 345 -8.52 0.34 -5.77
CA ALA A 345 -9.68 1.23 -5.93
C ALA A 345 -10.95 0.44 -6.26
N PHE A 346 -10.84 -0.60 -7.10
CA PHE A 346 -11.96 -1.50 -7.32
C PHE A 346 -12.36 -2.24 -6.04
N TYR A 347 -11.40 -2.86 -5.36
CA TYR A 347 -11.62 -3.70 -4.18
C TYR A 347 -12.09 -2.91 -2.96
N ALA A 348 -11.51 -1.74 -2.72
CA ALA A 348 -11.76 -0.93 -1.54
C ALA A 348 -12.90 0.09 -1.70
N VAL A 349 -13.27 0.42 -2.94
CA VAL A 349 -14.30 1.45 -3.21
C VAL A 349 -15.48 0.88 -3.99
N VAL A 350 -15.24 0.37 -5.20
CA VAL A 350 -16.33 -0.07 -6.09
C VAL A 350 -17.09 -1.23 -5.47
N LEU A 351 -16.37 -2.23 -4.97
CA LEU A 351 -16.95 -3.42 -4.37
C LEU A 351 -17.82 -3.12 -3.13
N PRO A 352 -17.32 -2.44 -2.06
CA PRO A 352 -18.13 -2.19 -0.87
C PRO A 352 -19.33 -1.28 -1.15
N VAL A 353 -19.22 -0.31 -2.07
CA VAL A 353 -20.35 0.52 -2.47
C VAL A 353 -21.43 -0.32 -3.13
N ALA A 354 -21.06 -1.21 -4.08
CA ALA A 354 -22.00 -2.10 -4.74
C ALA A 354 -22.69 -3.07 -3.75
N LEU A 355 -21.89 -3.63 -2.81
CA LEU A 355 -22.40 -4.53 -1.78
C LEU A 355 -23.38 -3.81 -0.83
N VAL A 356 -23.02 -2.62 -0.33
CA VAL A 356 -23.88 -1.83 0.57
C VAL A 356 -25.15 -1.37 -0.13
N TRP A 357 -25.06 -1.00 -1.41
CA TRP A 357 -26.23 -0.64 -2.18
C TRP A 357 -27.29 -1.76 -2.18
N LYS A 358 -26.84 -2.98 -2.41
CA LYS A 358 -27.70 -4.16 -2.41
C LYS A 358 -28.11 -4.59 -0.99
N ALA A 359 -27.18 -4.52 -0.03
CA ALA A 359 -27.45 -4.82 1.37
C ALA A 359 -28.54 -3.93 1.97
N ARG A 360 -28.50 -2.62 1.68
CA ARG A 360 -29.52 -1.65 2.17
C ARG A 360 -30.90 -1.88 1.59
N ALA A 361 -31.01 -2.52 0.42
CA ALA A 361 -32.29 -2.91 -0.16
C ALA A 361 -32.87 -4.14 0.54
N ILE A 362 -32.01 -5.09 0.95
CA ILE A 362 -32.42 -6.34 1.60
C ILE A 362 -32.60 -6.16 3.12
N HIS A 363 -31.73 -5.35 3.73
CA HIS A 363 -31.66 -5.10 5.17
C HIS A 363 -31.85 -3.60 5.47
N PRO A 364 -33.06 -3.04 5.40
CA PRO A 364 -33.30 -1.60 5.56
C PRO A 364 -33.04 -1.07 6.98
N ASN A 365 -33.07 -1.93 7.99
CA ASN A 365 -33.07 -1.57 9.41
C ASN A 365 -31.84 -2.02 10.17
N LEU A 366 -30.63 -1.88 9.55
CA LEU A 366 -29.37 -2.18 10.25
C LEU A 366 -29.11 -1.19 11.40
N PRO A 367 -28.67 -1.65 12.59
CA PRO A 367 -28.36 -0.82 13.75
C PRO A 367 -27.32 0.25 13.49
N TYR A 368 -26.29 -0.07 12.70
CA TYR A 368 -25.30 0.88 12.22
C TYR A 368 -25.41 1.05 10.72
N ARG A 369 -25.50 2.29 10.28
CA ARG A 369 -25.52 2.68 8.88
C ARG A 369 -24.60 3.87 8.68
N VAL A 370 -23.76 3.81 7.65
CA VAL A 370 -22.85 4.91 7.30
C VAL A 370 -23.67 6.07 6.75
N TRP A 371 -23.30 7.29 7.17
CA TRP A 371 -23.99 8.54 6.77
C TRP A 371 -23.83 8.85 5.27
N GLY A 372 -24.60 9.81 4.77
CA GLY A 372 -24.47 10.34 3.40
C GLY A 372 -25.39 9.70 2.36
N GLY A 373 -26.11 8.64 2.71
CA GLY A 373 -27.15 8.06 1.86
C GLY A 373 -26.68 7.60 0.49
N LYS A 374 -27.61 7.60 -0.49
CA LYS A 374 -27.30 7.18 -1.87
C LYS A 374 -26.40 8.18 -2.60
N ALA A 375 -26.52 9.48 -2.33
CA ALA A 375 -25.74 10.51 -3.01
C ALA A 375 -24.23 10.35 -2.76
N LEU A 376 -23.85 10.12 -1.50
CA LEU A 376 -22.44 9.92 -1.15
C LEU A 376 -21.90 8.59 -1.70
N LEU A 377 -22.72 7.53 -1.73
CA LEU A 377 -22.33 6.26 -2.37
C LEU A 377 -22.03 6.45 -3.86
N VAL A 378 -22.86 7.21 -4.59
CA VAL A 378 -22.64 7.52 -6.01
C VAL A 378 -21.38 8.35 -6.19
N LEU A 379 -21.18 9.40 -5.37
CA LEU A 379 -19.97 10.22 -5.44
C LEU A 379 -18.70 9.39 -5.24
N VAL A 380 -18.67 8.55 -4.21
CA VAL A 380 -17.54 7.69 -3.89
C VAL A 380 -17.33 6.64 -4.98
N LEU A 381 -18.39 6.07 -5.56
CA LEU A 381 -18.30 5.16 -6.69
C LEU A 381 -17.65 5.83 -7.90
N VAL A 382 -18.07 7.04 -8.25
CA VAL A 382 -17.50 7.82 -9.35
C VAL A 382 -16.01 8.07 -9.12
N LEU A 383 -15.62 8.49 -7.91
CA LEU A 383 -14.21 8.66 -7.54
C LEU A 383 -13.42 7.35 -7.66
N GLY A 384 -13.97 6.23 -7.23
CA GLY A 384 -13.33 4.92 -7.38
C GLY A 384 -13.11 4.53 -8.84
N VAL A 385 -14.10 4.77 -9.70
CA VAL A 385 -14.00 4.53 -11.15
C VAL A 385 -12.95 5.44 -11.79
N ILE A 386 -12.92 6.72 -11.41
CA ILE A 386 -11.90 7.67 -11.88
C ILE A 386 -10.51 7.15 -11.51
N ILE A 387 -10.24 6.84 -10.22
CA ILE A 387 -8.94 6.35 -9.76
C ILE A 387 -8.53 5.06 -10.49
N THR A 388 -9.48 4.14 -10.70
CA THR A 388 -9.25 2.90 -11.46
C THR A 388 -8.87 3.20 -12.92
N SER A 389 -9.35 4.30 -13.49
CA SER A 389 -9.09 4.67 -14.89
C SER A 389 -7.77 5.45 -15.10
N ILE A 390 -7.19 6.05 -14.05
CA ILE A 390 -6.00 6.92 -14.16
C ILE A 390 -4.80 6.22 -14.80
N PRO A 391 -4.37 4.98 -14.44
CA PRO A 391 -3.24 4.33 -15.08
C PRO A 391 -3.43 4.12 -16.59
N PHE A 392 -4.67 3.90 -17.03
CA PHE A 392 -4.97 3.82 -18.47
C PHE A 392 -4.83 5.19 -19.16
N ALA A 393 -5.28 6.28 -18.50
CA ALA A 393 -5.16 7.63 -19.01
C ALA A 393 -3.68 8.07 -19.12
N ILE A 394 -2.84 7.71 -18.13
CA ILE A 394 -1.40 7.94 -18.17
C ILE A 394 -0.78 7.17 -19.35
N ARG A 395 -1.11 5.90 -19.50
CA ARG A 395 -0.58 5.06 -20.59
C ARG A 395 -1.01 5.55 -21.97
N ALA A 396 -2.22 6.11 -22.08
CA ALA A 396 -2.74 6.69 -23.32
C ALA A 396 -2.20 8.10 -23.61
N GLY A 397 -1.37 8.69 -22.74
CA GLY A 397 -0.79 10.02 -22.89
C GLY A 397 -1.74 11.18 -22.55
N TYR A 398 -2.90 10.91 -21.94
CA TYR A 398 -3.83 11.97 -21.49
C TYR A 398 -3.42 12.59 -20.15
N LEU A 399 -2.61 11.89 -19.37
CA LEU A 399 -2.07 12.36 -18.08
C LEU A 399 -0.54 12.17 -18.07
N PRO A 400 0.21 13.09 -17.42
CA PRO A 400 1.66 12.96 -17.33
C PRO A 400 2.07 11.80 -16.42
N PHE A 401 3.24 11.22 -16.65
CA PHE A 401 3.90 10.37 -15.68
C PHE A 401 4.33 11.18 -14.45
N VAL A 402 4.26 10.58 -13.28
CA VAL A 402 4.55 11.25 -12.01
C VAL A 402 6.06 11.41 -11.79
N VAL A 403 6.84 10.48 -12.33
CA VAL A 403 8.31 10.46 -12.26
C VAL A 403 8.85 9.94 -13.59
N GLY A 404 9.84 10.59 -14.12
CA GLY A 404 10.62 10.17 -15.28
C GLY A 404 10.47 11.05 -16.46
#